data_843792db00b07b2fea344b5e2ec6287e
#
_entry.id   843792db00b07b2fea344b5e2ec6287e
#
_cell.length_a   1.000
_cell.length_b   1.000
_cell.length_c   1.000
_cell.angle_alpha   90.00
_cell.angle_beta   90.00
_cell.angle_gamma   90.00
#
_symmetry.space_group_name_H-M   'P 1'
#
loop_
_entity.id
_entity.type
_entity.pdbx_description
1 polymer ?
#
loop_
_entity_poly.entity_id
_entity_poly.type
_entity_poly.pdbx_seq_one_letter_code
_entity_poly.pdbx_strand_id
1 'polypeptide(L)'
;MHAVSYSYARENLKEVIDRAIDDRMPIAVTRQRGEGAVIVSASDWASIQETMYLLRSPANAKSLLASIAQLDAGKGQEHELIYE
;
A
#
# COMPACT_ATOMS: atom_id res chain seq x y z
N MET A 1 -8.08 1.74 -1.48
CA MET A 1 -7.18 2.34 -2.46
C MET A 1 -7.98 3.22 -3.39
N HIS A 2 -7.47 4.37 -3.68
CA HIS A 2 -8.12 5.30 -4.59
C HIS A 2 -7.69 4.99 -6.02
N ALA A 3 -8.57 5.22 -6.98
CA ALA A 3 -8.26 4.91 -8.38
C ALA A 3 -8.59 6.09 -9.27
N VAL A 4 -7.71 6.36 -10.22
CA VAL A 4 -7.92 7.41 -11.21
C VAL A 4 -7.56 6.86 -12.58
N SER A 5 -8.10 7.51 -13.62
CA SER A 5 -7.76 7.11 -14.97
C SER A 5 -6.39 7.66 -15.37
N TYR A 6 -5.81 7.05 -16.39
CA TYR A 6 -4.54 7.54 -16.92
C TYR A 6 -4.65 8.99 -17.39
N SER A 7 -5.74 9.31 -18.06
CA SER A 7 -5.91 10.68 -18.56
C SER A 7 -5.97 11.67 -17.41
N TYR A 8 -6.70 11.34 -16.36
CA TYR A 8 -6.78 12.22 -15.21
C TYR A 8 -5.41 12.39 -14.56
N ALA A 9 -4.71 11.27 -14.38
CA ALA A 9 -3.40 11.31 -13.73
C ALA A 9 -2.42 12.15 -14.54
N ARG A 10 -2.46 12.00 -15.86
CA ARG A 10 -1.56 12.77 -16.72
C ARG A 10 -1.79 14.25 -16.61
N GLU A 11 -3.04 14.67 -16.57
CA GLU A 11 -3.36 16.09 -16.55
C GLU A 11 -3.28 16.70 -15.16
N ASN A 12 -3.36 15.87 -14.13
CA ASN A 12 -3.34 16.34 -12.75
C ASN A 12 -2.26 15.63 -11.93
N LEU A 13 -1.12 15.42 -12.54
CA LEU A 13 -0.09 14.60 -11.93
C LEU A 13 0.38 15.15 -10.59
N LYS A 14 0.57 16.47 -10.52
CA LYS A 14 1.00 17.05 -9.26
C LYS A 14 0.00 16.79 -8.15
N GLU A 15 -1.27 16.95 -8.45
CA GLU A 15 -2.32 16.72 -7.47
C GLU A 15 -2.37 15.26 -7.03
N VAL A 16 -2.23 14.35 -7.98
CA VAL A 16 -2.27 12.92 -7.69
C VAL A 16 -1.10 12.53 -6.79
N ILE A 17 0.08 13.03 -7.10
CA ILE A 17 1.25 12.74 -6.29
C ILE A 17 1.10 13.33 -4.90
N ASP A 18 0.68 14.59 -4.80
CA ASP A 18 0.50 15.23 -3.50
C ASP A 18 -0.49 14.45 -2.65
N ARG A 19 -1.54 13.96 -3.28
CA ARG A 19 -2.57 13.21 -2.58
C ARG A 19 -2.06 11.88 -2.06
N ALA A 20 -1.26 11.18 -2.87
CA ALA A 20 -0.67 9.92 -2.43
C ALA A 20 0.22 10.14 -1.22
N ILE A 21 0.92 11.25 -1.18
CA ILE A 21 1.82 11.57 -0.08
C ILE A 21 1.04 12.02 1.15
N ASP A 22 0.10 12.95 0.97
CA ASP A 22 -0.62 13.53 2.10
C ASP A 22 -1.54 12.52 2.77
N ASP A 23 -2.22 11.73 1.99
CA ASP A 23 -3.16 10.75 2.51
C ASP A 23 -2.51 9.44 2.88
N ARG A 24 -1.24 9.28 2.54
CA ARG A 24 -0.49 8.04 2.78
C ARG A 24 -1.25 6.85 2.25
N MET A 25 -1.77 6.99 1.05
CA MET A 25 -2.60 5.96 0.48
C MET A 25 -2.24 5.79 -1.00
N PRO A 26 -2.00 4.56 -1.43
CA PRO A 26 -1.69 4.31 -2.83
C PRO A 26 -2.83 4.74 -3.73
N ILE A 27 -2.49 5.27 -4.88
CA ILE A 27 -3.47 5.66 -5.88
C ILE A 27 -3.24 4.81 -7.12
N ALA A 28 -4.25 4.05 -7.50
CA ALA A 28 -4.15 3.20 -8.68
C ALA A 28 -4.44 4.04 -9.91
N VAL A 29 -3.61 3.87 -10.94
CA VAL A 29 -3.80 4.52 -12.23
C VAL A 29 -4.23 3.44 -13.22
N THR A 30 -5.44 3.56 -13.72
CA THR A 30 -5.99 2.56 -14.63
C THR A 30 -5.89 3.02 -16.07
N ARG A 31 -5.77 2.07 -16.96
CA ARG A 31 -5.73 2.34 -18.41
C ARG A 31 -6.70 1.42 -19.11
N GLN A 32 -7.17 1.89 -20.25
CA GLN A 32 -8.08 1.06 -21.04
C GLN A 32 -7.35 -0.12 -21.65
N ARG A 33 -6.10 0.07 -22.00
CA ARG A 33 -5.30 -0.99 -22.60
C ARG A 33 -4.04 -1.16 -21.78
N GLY A 34 -3.74 -2.39 -21.48
CA GLY A 34 -2.54 -2.71 -20.77
C GLY A 34 -2.73 -2.65 -19.27
N GLU A 35 -1.66 -2.92 -18.60
CA GLU A 35 -1.67 -3.00 -17.15
C GLU A 35 -1.64 -1.61 -16.55
N GLY A 36 -2.35 -1.45 -15.44
CA GLY A 36 -2.30 -0.20 -14.69
C GLY A 36 -1.06 -0.10 -13.84
N ALA A 37 -0.98 0.98 -13.08
CA ALA A 37 0.15 1.24 -12.20
C ALA A 37 -0.37 1.79 -10.89
N VAL A 38 0.53 1.91 -9.91
CA VAL A 38 0.16 2.45 -8.60
C VAL A 38 1.16 3.53 -8.22
N ILE A 39 0.65 4.65 -7.75
CA ILE A 39 1.48 5.74 -7.26
C ILE A 39 1.46 5.70 -5.74
N VAL A 40 2.62 5.60 -5.12
CA VAL A 40 2.75 5.64 -3.68
C VAL A 40 3.86 6.62 -3.31
N SER A 41 3.82 7.14 -2.09
CA SER A 41 4.88 8.02 -1.64
C SER A 41 6.19 7.24 -1.55
N ALA A 42 7.30 7.95 -1.69
CA ALA A 42 8.60 7.31 -1.64
C ALA A 42 8.84 6.67 -0.26
N SER A 43 8.37 7.30 0.81
CA SER A 43 8.56 6.72 2.14
C SER A 43 7.70 5.47 2.33
N ASP A 44 6.50 5.46 1.79
CA ASP A 44 5.67 4.25 1.86
C ASP A 44 6.29 3.13 1.06
N TRP A 45 6.83 3.46 -0.10
CA TRP A 45 7.49 2.45 -0.92
C TRP A 45 8.70 1.86 -0.20
N ALA A 46 9.48 2.72 0.48
CA ALA A 46 10.62 2.24 1.25
C ALA A 46 10.18 1.29 2.36
N SER A 47 9.07 1.59 3.02
CA SER A 47 8.53 0.72 4.06
C SER A 47 8.13 -0.63 3.49
N ILE A 48 7.47 -0.61 2.33
CA ILE A 48 7.06 -1.84 1.67
C ILE A 48 8.30 -2.68 1.32
N GLN A 49 9.33 -2.04 0.79
CA GLN A 49 10.54 -2.75 0.42
C GLN A 49 11.22 -3.36 1.65
N GLU A 50 11.22 -2.64 2.75
CA GLU A 50 11.81 -3.15 3.98
C GLU A 50 11.05 -4.36 4.49
N THR A 51 9.73 -4.31 4.46
CA THR A 51 8.91 -5.44 4.85
C THR A 51 9.20 -6.65 3.99
N MET A 52 9.31 -6.44 2.68
CA MET A 52 9.62 -7.53 1.77
C MET A 52 11.00 -8.11 2.04
N TYR A 53 11.95 -7.26 2.38
CA TYR A 53 13.28 -7.71 2.72
C TYR A 53 13.26 -8.61 3.96
N LEU A 54 12.53 -8.19 4.98
CA LEU A 54 12.43 -8.98 6.20
C LEU A 54 11.78 -10.34 5.96
N LEU A 55 10.84 -10.39 5.03
CA LEU A 55 10.15 -11.64 4.72
C LEU A 55 11.02 -12.64 3.97
N ARG A 56 12.18 -12.20 3.47
CA ARG A 56 13.08 -13.13 2.78
C ARG A 56 13.74 -14.11 3.76
N SER A 57 13.89 -13.72 5.01
CA SER A 57 14.47 -14.59 6.02
C SER A 57 13.36 -15.45 6.61
N PRO A 58 13.50 -16.78 6.60
CA PRO A 58 12.46 -17.63 7.15
C PRO A 58 12.16 -17.33 8.61
N ALA A 59 13.18 -17.03 9.39
CA ALA A 59 12.99 -16.71 10.80
C ALA A 59 12.21 -15.41 10.96
N ASN A 60 12.59 -14.38 10.20
CA ASN A 60 11.91 -13.10 10.27
C ASN A 60 10.48 -13.20 9.75
N ALA A 61 10.29 -13.95 8.68
CA ALA A 61 8.94 -14.14 8.13
C ALA A 61 8.05 -14.81 9.15
N LYS A 62 8.55 -15.84 9.80
CA LYS A 62 7.77 -16.55 10.80
C LYS A 62 7.42 -15.65 11.97
N SER A 63 8.39 -14.87 12.41
CA SER A 63 8.18 -13.97 13.54
C SER A 63 7.17 -12.90 13.19
N LEU A 64 7.28 -12.34 11.99
CA LEU A 64 6.36 -11.30 11.56
C LEU A 64 4.94 -11.83 11.41
N LEU A 65 4.79 -13.00 10.82
CA LEU A 65 3.48 -13.60 10.64
C LEU A 65 2.86 -13.97 11.98
N ALA A 66 3.67 -14.42 12.92
CA ALA A 66 3.19 -14.71 14.25
C ALA A 66 2.68 -13.47 14.95
N SER A 67 3.39 -12.34 14.77
CA SER A 67 2.97 -11.08 15.35
C SER A 67 1.66 -10.61 14.77
N ILE A 68 1.50 -10.75 13.48
CA ILE A 68 0.25 -10.36 12.81
C ILE A 68 -0.89 -11.23 13.30
N ALA A 69 -0.68 -12.53 13.40
CA ALA A 69 -1.71 -13.45 13.87
C ALA A 69 -2.11 -13.13 15.31
N GLN A 70 -1.14 -12.76 16.13
CA GLN A 70 -1.41 -12.42 17.51
C GLN A 70 -2.25 -11.14 17.60
N LEU A 71 -1.94 -10.16 16.76
CA LEU A 71 -2.73 -8.94 16.73
C LEU A 71 -4.16 -9.24 16.31
N ASP A 72 -4.33 -10.05 15.29
CA ASP A 72 -5.66 -10.42 14.83
C ASP A 72 -6.44 -11.12 15.90
N ALA A 73 -5.80 -12.04 16.60
CA ALA A 73 -6.47 -12.81 17.64
C ALA A 73 -6.87 -11.91 18.81
N GLY A 74 -6.01 -10.97 19.17
CA GLY A 74 -6.28 -10.09 20.30
C GLY A 74 -7.21 -8.94 19.96
N LYS A 75 -7.27 -8.55 18.70
CA LYS A 75 -8.04 -7.39 18.29
C LYS A 75 -8.86 -7.66 17.06
N GLY A 76 -9.37 -8.86 16.96
CA GLY A 76 -10.08 -9.27 15.76
C GLY A 76 -11.17 -8.31 15.36
N GLN A 77 -11.89 -7.78 16.31
CA GLN A 77 -12.99 -6.88 16.00
C GLN A 77 -12.50 -5.51 15.56
N GLU A 78 -11.28 -5.16 15.88
CA GLU A 78 -10.76 -3.84 15.56
C GLU A 78 -10.04 -3.80 14.24
N HIS A 79 -9.41 -4.89 13.88
CA HIS A 79 -8.58 -4.85 12.71
C HIS A 79 -9.41 -4.64 11.46
N GLU A 80 -10.68 -4.87 11.53
CA GLU A 80 -11.54 -4.60 10.39
C GLU A 80 -11.52 -3.15 9.98
N LEU A 81 -11.32 -2.28 10.94
CA LEU A 81 -11.24 -0.86 10.66
C LEU A 81 -10.05 -0.52 9.81
N ILE A 82 -9.02 -1.32 9.90
CA ILE A 82 -7.77 -1.06 9.22
C ILE A 82 -7.89 -1.31 7.74
N TYR A 83 -8.74 -2.22 7.37
CA TYR A 83 -8.81 -2.65 5.98
C TYR A 83 -9.81 -1.92 5.15
N GLU A 84 -10.59 -1.12 5.77
CA GLU A 84 -11.60 -0.37 5.03
C GLU A 84 -11.06 0.86 4.44
#